data_b2d8ec9df658473076e388c899e121bd
#
_entry.id   b2d8ec9df658473076e388c899e121bd
#
_cell.length_a   1.000
_cell.length_b   1.000
_cell.length_c   1.000
_cell.angle_alpha   90.00
_cell.angle_beta   90.00
_cell.angle_gamma   90.00
#
_symmetry.space_group_name_H-M   'P 1'
#
loop_
_entity.id
_entity.type
_entity.pdbx_description
1 polymer ?
#
loop_
_entity_poly.entity_id
_entity_poly.type
_entity_poly.pdbx_seq_one_letter_code
_entity_poly.pdbx_strand_id
1 'polypeptide(L)'
;QMKNSTFKSKSSSDWDKKALHFSQNVLNSPYTKEFTKRVDVSGCETLLDVGSGPATISLALAKKLKTVYALDYSKEMLNYAEQNAKNKEIDNLVSIHKSWYDSWEDVPNADIVVASRSMEVKDIKKALKKLNEKANKRVYITTKVGGSFIDKEILAQIKRDIIPRPDYIYLLNTLHTMGIFAKV
;
A
#
# COMPACT_ATOMS: atom_id res chain seq x y z
N GLN A 1 20.66 -2.53 -2.90
CA GLN A 1 21.19 -2.35 -1.52
C GLN A 1 20.43 -3.17 -0.46
N MET A 2 19.17 -3.56 -0.68
CA MET A 2 18.47 -4.49 0.23
C MET A 2 18.90 -5.97 0.08
N LYS A 3 19.69 -6.34 -0.92
CA LYS A 3 20.16 -7.72 -1.11
C LYS A 3 21.01 -8.25 0.05
N ASN A 4 21.64 -7.37 0.84
CA ASN A 4 22.49 -7.73 1.98
C ASN A 4 21.87 -7.34 3.34
N SER A 5 20.62 -6.89 3.39
CA SER A 5 19.95 -6.60 4.65
C SER A 5 19.32 -7.88 5.21
N THR A 6 19.42 -8.08 6.51
CA THR A 6 18.70 -9.12 7.26
C THR A 6 17.18 -8.90 7.28
N PHE A 7 16.69 -8.02 6.41
CA PHE A 7 15.29 -7.67 6.30
C PHE A 7 14.48 -8.86 5.76
N LYS A 8 13.62 -9.42 6.62
CA LYS A 8 12.54 -10.32 6.20
C LYS A 8 11.23 -9.51 6.11
N SER A 9 10.71 -9.34 4.91
CA SER A 9 9.32 -8.92 4.75
C SER A 9 8.41 -9.98 5.38
N LYS A 10 7.30 -9.57 5.98
CA LYS A 10 6.30 -10.50 6.46
C LYS A 10 5.78 -11.34 5.30
N SER A 11 5.53 -12.63 5.54
CA SER A 11 4.88 -13.51 4.58
C SER A 11 3.37 -13.25 4.51
N SER A 12 2.69 -13.81 3.49
CA SER A 12 1.22 -13.78 3.44
C SER A 12 0.62 -14.40 4.70
N SER A 13 1.16 -15.52 5.17
CA SER A 13 0.67 -16.20 6.38
C SER A 13 0.85 -15.36 7.66
N ASP A 14 1.85 -14.48 7.73
CA ASP A 14 1.99 -13.55 8.86
C ASP A 14 0.90 -12.48 8.85
N TRP A 15 0.44 -12.08 7.66
CA TRP A 15 -0.65 -11.14 7.50
C TRP A 15 -2.00 -11.82 7.68
N ASP A 16 -2.17 -13.07 7.22
CA ASP A 16 -3.38 -13.88 7.45
C ASP A 16 -3.70 -13.97 8.95
N LYS A 17 -2.68 -14.26 9.79
CA LYS A 17 -2.82 -14.31 11.25
C LYS A 17 -3.21 -12.95 11.87
N LYS A 18 -2.92 -11.85 11.22
CA LYS A 18 -3.21 -10.49 11.70
C LYS A 18 -4.48 -9.90 11.11
N ALA A 19 -5.07 -10.56 10.12
CA ALA A 19 -6.14 -9.99 9.31
C ALA A 19 -7.36 -9.58 10.17
N LEU A 20 -7.80 -10.42 11.10
CA LEU A 20 -8.91 -10.12 12.01
C LEU A 20 -8.65 -8.84 12.83
N HIS A 21 -7.52 -8.78 13.53
CA HIS A 21 -7.16 -7.62 14.36
C HIS A 21 -7.00 -6.35 13.51
N PHE A 22 -6.41 -6.49 12.34
CA PHE A 22 -6.21 -5.36 11.41
C PHE A 22 -7.55 -4.85 10.87
N SER A 23 -8.46 -5.73 10.47
CA SER A 23 -9.78 -5.39 9.97
C SER A 23 -10.60 -4.59 10.99
N GLN A 24 -10.59 -4.97 12.26
CA GLN A 24 -11.34 -4.30 13.32
C GLN A 24 -10.84 -2.89 13.64
N ASN A 25 -9.52 -2.67 13.56
CA ASN A 25 -8.90 -1.43 14.06
C ASN A 25 -8.63 -0.36 12.99
N VAL A 26 -8.70 -0.68 11.70
CA VAL A 26 -8.18 0.20 10.64
C VAL A 26 -9.26 0.90 9.83
N LEU A 27 -10.49 0.40 9.80
CA LEU A 27 -11.58 0.94 8.95
C LEU A 27 -11.92 2.41 9.23
N ASN A 28 -11.79 2.88 10.47
CA ASN A 28 -12.11 4.24 10.88
C ASN A 28 -10.89 5.02 11.39
N SER A 29 -9.69 4.61 11.01
CA SER A 29 -8.47 5.23 11.52
C SER A 29 -8.34 6.69 11.07
N PRO A 30 -7.78 7.59 11.92
CA PRO A 30 -7.46 8.96 11.52
C PRO A 30 -6.56 9.01 10.28
N TYR A 31 -5.67 8.03 10.13
CA TYR A 31 -4.80 7.89 8.96
C TYR A 31 -5.62 7.73 7.66
N THR A 32 -6.59 6.84 7.63
CA THR A 32 -7.45 6.62 6.45
C THR A 32 -8.16 7.90 6.05
N LYS A 33 -8.75 8.61 7.04
CA LYS A 33 -9.44 9.88 6.81
C LYS A 33 -8.48 10.94 6.22
N GLU A 34 -7.29 11.06 6.78
CA GLU A 34 -6.33 12.07 6.36
C GLU A 34 -5.71 11.76 5.00
N PHE A 35 -5.42 10.49 4.72
CA PHE A 35 -4.90 10.06 3.43
C PHE A 35 -5.93 10.28 2.32
N THR A 36 -7.17 9.85 2.52
CA THR A 36 -8.21 9.93 1.48
C THR A 36 -8.61 11.37 1.12
N LYS A 37 -8.42 12.34 2.03
CA LYS A 37 -8.58 13.77 1.71
C LYS A 37 -7.54 14.27 0.69
N ARG A 38 -6.36 13.66 0.64
CA ARG A 38 -5.27 14.02 -0.28
C ARG A 38 -5.36 13.31 -1.63
N VAL A 39 -6.23 12.31 -1.75
CA VAL A 39 -6.45 11.62 -3.02
C VAL A 39 -7.45 12.39 -3.86
N ASP A 40 -6.95 13.05 -4.90
CA ASP A 40 -7.79 13.73 -5.87
C ASP A 40 -8.42 12.70 -6.83
N VAL A 41 -9.72 12.51 -6.71
CA VAL A 41 -10.53 11.59 -7.54
C VAL A 41 -11.22 12.29 -8.70
N SER A 42 -11.00 13.60 -8.90
CA SER A 42 -11.67 14.36 -9.95
C SER A 42 -11.31 13.83 -11.34
N GLY A 43 -12.32 13.57 -12.13
CA GLY A 43 -12.20 13.00 -13.47
C GLY A 43 -11.67 11.56 -13.50
N CYS A 44 -11.77 10.82 -12.38
CA CYS A 44 -11.35 9.43 -12.28
C CYS A 44 -12.55 8.52 -12.01
N GLU A 45 -12.54 7.34 -12.62
CA GLU A 45 -13.57 6.31 -12.46
C GLU A 45 -13.06 5.07 -11.73
N THR A 46 -11.75 4.81 -11.78
CA THR A 46 -11.18 3.55 -11.29
C THR A 46 -10.00 3.78 -10.33
N LEU A 47 -9.90 2.89 -9.34
CA LEU A 47 -8.80 2.85 -8.37
C LEU A 47 -8.22 1.44 -8.30
N LEU A 48 -6.90 1.33 -8.26
CA LEU A 48 -6.16 0.13 -7.88
C LEU A 48 -5.41 0.39 -6.57
N ASP A 49 -5.80 -0.30 -5.51
CA ASP A 49 -5.18 -0.24 -4.17
C ASP A 49 -4.26 -1.44 -3.98
N VAL A 50 -2.96 -1.20 -3.92
CA VAL A 50 -1.92 -2.24 -3.90
C VAL A 50 -1.39 -2.47 -2.49
N GLY A 51 -1.53 -3.71 -2.02
CA GLY A 51 -1.37 -4.05 -0.61
C GLY A 51 -2.51 -3.47 0.21
N SER A 52 -3.72 -3.66 -0.30
CA SER A 52 -4.95 -3.04 0.20
C SER A 52 -5.32 -3.48 1.62
N GLY A 53 -4.79 -4.63 2.07
CA GLY A 53 -5.23 -5.25 3.32
C GLY A 53 -6.75 -5.47 3.31
N PRO A 54 -7.48 -5.11 4.36
CA PRO A 54 -8.93 -5.22 4.42
C PRO A 54 -9.65 -4.08 3.65
N ALA A 55 -9.01 -3.51 2.63
CA ALA A 55 -9.49 -2.50 1.69
C ALA A 55 -9.92 -1.16 2.32
N THR A 56 -9.24 -0.70 3.35
CA THR A 56 -9.65 0.52 4.07
C THR A 56 -9.66 1.78 3.21
N ILE A 57 -8.67 1.94 2.33
CA ILE A 57 -8.59 3.08 1.39
C ILE A 57 -9.60 2.89 0.26
N SER A 58 -9.65 1.70 -0.33
CA SER A 58 -10.60 1.35 -1.39
C SER A 58 -12.04 1.64 -0.97
N LEU A 59 -12.46 1.15 0.20
CA LEU A 59 -13.82 1.33 0.70
C LEU A 59 -14.16 2.79 1.05
N ALA A 60 -13.18 3.56 1.52
CA ALA A 60 -13.38 4.97 1.82
C ALA A 60 -13.59 5.83 0.55
N LEU A 61 -13.06 5.38 -0.60
CA LEU A 61 -13.17 6.07 -1.89
C LEU A 61 -14.22 5.45 -2.82
N ALA A 62 -14.70 4.23 -2.55
CA ALA A 62 -15.56 3.45 -3.43
C ALA A 62 -16.82 4.20 -3.91
N LYS A 63 -17.51 4.93 -3.01
CA LYS A 63 -18.72 5.68 -3.35
C LYS A 63 -18.48 6.85 -4.32
N LYS A 64 -17.22 7.22 -4.59
CA LYS A 64 -16.84 8.30 -5.51
C LYS A 64 -16.32 7.77 -6.85
N LEU A 65 -16.22 6.46 -7.01
CA LEU A 65 -15.61 5.80 -8.15
C LEU A 65 -16.54 4.72 -8.70
N LYS A 66 -16.34 4.36 -9.95
CA LYS A 66 -17.13 3.33 -10.64
C LYS A 66 -16.67 1.93 -10.24
N THR A 67 -15.35 1.72 -10.10
CA THR A 67 -14.77 0.44 -9.71
C THR A 67 -13.52 0.65 -8.87
N VAL A 68 -13.38 -0.12 -7.81
CA VAL A 68 -12.18 -0.15 -6.97
C VAL A 68 -11.62 -1.57 -6.94
N TYR A 69 -10.35 -1.70 -7.29
CA TYR A 69 -9.63 -2.97 -7.28
C TYR A 69 -8.76 -3.03 -6.03
N ALA A 70 -9.00 -4.03 -5.18
CA ALA A 70 -8.22 -4.30 -3.98
C ALA A 70 -7.24 -5.43 -4.25
N LEU A 71 -5.96 -5.12 -4.40
CA LEU A 71 -4.90 -6.09 -4.64
C LEU A 71 -4.13 -6.36 -3.35
N ASP A 72 -4.12 -7.60 -2.91
CA ASP A 72 -3.31 -8.04 -1.77
C ASP A 72 -2.82 -9.48 -1.97
N TYR A 73 -1.72 -9.84 -1.33
CA TYR A 73 -1.17 -11.19 -1.38
C TYR A 73 -1.62 -12.08 -0.19
N SER A 74 -2.30 -11.51 0.80
CA SER A 74 -2.96 -12.20 1.89
C SER A 74 -4.41 -12.49 1.51
N LYS A 75 -4.74 -13.77 1.41
CA LYS A 75 -6.10 -14.20 1.07
C LYS A 75 -7.09 -13.81 2.16
N GLU A 76 -6.67 -13.92 3.43
CA GLU A 76 -7.52 -13.53 4.57
C GLU A 76 -7.79 -12.02 4.59
N MET A 77 -6.82 -11.19 4.20
CA MET A 77 -7.06 -9.74 4.07
C MET A 77 -8.13 -9.46 3.02
N LEU A 78 -8.09 -10.14 1.88
CA LEU A 78 -9.11 -9.98 0.83
C LEU A 78 -10.48 -10.49 1.27
N ASN A 79 -10.55 -11.61 2.01
CA ASN A 79 -11.80 -12.10 2.61
C ASN A 79 -12.43 -11.02 3.52
N TYR A 80 -11.61 -10.35 4.34
CA TYR A 80 -12.11 -9.23 5.16
C TYR A 80 -12.45 -7.99 4.32
N ALA A 81 -11.75 -7.74 3.23
CA ALA A 81 -12.11 -6.65 2.31
C ALA A 81 -13.52 -6.84 1.74
N GLU A 82 -13.84 -8.05 1.31
CA GLU A 82 -15.17 -8.41 0.79
C GLU A 82 -16.26 -8.35 1.87
N GLN A 83 -15.98 -8.85 3.07
CA GLN A 83 -16.90 -8.75 4.21
C GLN A 83 -17.16 -7.28 4.57
N ASN A 84 -16.12 -6.46 4.62
CA ASN A 84 -16.22 -5.04 4.89
C ASN A 84 -17.00 -4.29 3.81
N ALA A 85 -16.82 -4.65 2.54
CA ALA A 85 -17.58 -4.09 1.43
C ALA A 85 -19.08 -4.40 1.58
N LYS A 86 -19.41 -5.67 1.85
CA LYS A 86 -20.79 -6.10 2.11
C LYS A 86 -21.42 -5.36 3.28
N ASN A 87 -20.71 -5.24 4.41
CA ASN A 87 -21.19 -4.54 5.61
C ASN A 87 -21.41 -3.03 5.38
N LYS A 88 -20.78 -2.44 4.38
CA LYS A 88 -20.89 -1.02 4.00
C LYS A 88 -21.78 -0.79 2.79
N GLU A 89 -22.42 -1.86 2.27
CA GLU A 89 -23.25 -1.81 1.06
C GLU A 89 -22.48 -1.24 -0.15
N ILE A 90 -21.23 -1.71 -0.31
CA ILE A 90 -20.35 -1.38 -1.43
C ILE A 90 -20.29 -2.57 -2.36
N ASP A 91 -20.74 -2.40 -3.59
CA ASP A 91 -20.88 -3.43 -4.62
C ASP A 91 -19.85 -3.33 -5.76
N ASN A 92 -19.05 -2.27 -5.78
CA ASN A 92 -18.07 -1.98 -6.81
C ASN A 92 -16.62 -2.31 -6.43
N LEU A 93 -16.40 -3.14 -5.38
CA LEU A 93 -15.11 -3.68 -5.00
C LEU A 93 -14.80 -4.97 -5.76
N VAL A 94 -13.60 -5.06 -6.33
CA VAL A 94 -13.07 -6.27 -6.97
C VAL A 94 -11.76 -6.67 -6.28
N SER A 95 -11.73 -7.86 -5.69
CA SER A 95 -10.53 -8.41 -5.03
C SER A 95 -9.59 -9.06 -6.05
N ILE A 96 -8.29 -8.80 -5.92
CA ILE A 96 -7.23 -9.37 -6.76
C ILE A 96 -6.16 -9.99 -5.86
N HIS A 97 -6.07 -11.32 -5.87
CA HIS A 97 -5.09 -12.04 -5.06
C HIS A 97 -3.75 -12.14 -5.81
N LYS A 98 -2.88 -11.17 -5.58
CA LYS A 98 -1.52 -11.11 -6.16
C LYS A 98 -0.53 -10.44 -5.22
N SER A 99 0.73 -10.81 -5.39
CA SER A 99 1.86 -10.19 -4.70
C SER A 99 2.59 -9.17 -5.60
N TRP A 100 3.50 -8.39 -5.00
CA TRP A 100 4.44 -7.55 -5.73
C TRP A 100 5.33 -8.32 -6.71
N TYR A 101 5.51 -9.63 -6.50
CA TYR A 101 6.45 -10.48 -7.24
C TYR A 101 5.79 -11.26 -8.38
N ASP A 102 4.45 -11.34 -8.40
CA ASP A 102 3.70 -12.03 -9.45
C ASP A 102 3.68 -11.21 -10.76
N SER A 103 3.33 -11.84 -11.89
CA SER A 103 2.97 -11.10 -13.09
C SER A 103 1.69 -10.30 -12.86
N TRP A 104 1.67 -9.06 -13.37
CA TRP A 104 0.51 -8.16 -13.34
C TRP A 104 -0.10 -7.92 -14.73
N GLU A 105 0.17 -8.82 -15.69
CA GLU A 105 -0.40 -8.70 -17.05
C GLU A 105 -1.92 -8.65 -17.05
N ASP A 106 -2.53 -9.47 -16.20
CA ASP A 106 -3.97 -9.58 -15.99
C ASP A 106 -4.53 -8.59 -14.92
N VAL A 107 -3.69 -7.80 -14.27
CA VAL A 107 -4.14 -6.73 -13.37
C VAL A 107 -4.61 -5.55 -14.22
N PRO A 108 -5.84 -5.05 -14.01
CA PRO A 108 -6.35 -3.94 -14.79
C PRO A 108 -5.58 -2.65 -14.56
N ASN A 109 -5.53 -1.78 -15.56
CA ASN A 109 -5.12 -0.41 -15.37
C ASN A 109 -6.23 0.36 -14.66
N ALA A 110 -5.84 1.38 -13.89
CA ALA A 110 -6.78 2.22 -13.18
C ALA A 110 -6.39 3.70 -13.33
N ASP A 111 -7.36 4.60 -13.20
CA ASP A 111 -7.08 6.05 -13.23
C ASP A 111 -6.17 6.46 -12.08
N ILE A 112 -6.42 5.87 -10.92
CA ILE A 112 -5.65 6.10 -9.70
C ILE A 112 -5.05 4.78 -9.24
N VAL A 113 -3.75 4.79 -8.93
CA VAL A 113 -3.08 3.68 -8.25
C VAL A 113 -2.61 4.16 -6.87
N VAL A 114 -2.92 3.40 -5.85
CA VAL A 114 -2.52 3.68 -4.46
C VAL A 114 -1.62 2.56 -3.94
N ALA A 115 -0.55 2.92 -3.25
CA ALA A 115 0.26 2.00 -2.45
C ALA A 115 0.47 2.62 -1.06
N SER A 116 -0.47 2.33 -0.15
CA SER A 116 -0.49 2.92 1.18
C SER A 116 0.13 1.99 2.21
N ARG A 117 1.30 2.36 2.74
CA ARG A 117 2.06 1.57 3.74
C ARG A 117 2.42 0.15 3.29
N SER A 118 2.46 -0.09 1.99
CA SER A 118 2.71 -1.39 1.37
C SER A 118 4.04 -1.49 0.59
N MET A 119 4.86 -0.42 0.64
CA MET A 119 6.11 -0.32 -0.14
C MET A 119 7.33 -0.98 0.52
N GLU A 120 7.15 -1.89 1.49
CA GLU A 120 8.25 -2.70 2.04
C GLU A 120 8.58 -3.87 1.11
N VAL A 121 9.23 -3.59 0.00
CA VAL A 121 9.56 -4.54 -1.07
C VAL A 121 11.07 -4.70 -1.25
N LYS A 122 11.51 -5.85 -1.80
CA LYS A 122 12.95 -6.11 -2.07
C LYS A 122 13.51 -5.24 -3.19
N ASP A 123 12.71 -4.97 -4.21
CA ASP A 123 13.09 -4.19 -5.39
C ASP A 123 12.11 -3.03 -5.58
N ILE A 124 12.45 -1.90 -4.98
CA ILE A 124 11.62 -0.70 -5.03
C ILE A 124 11.44 -0.17 -6.45
N LYS A 125 12.48 -0.27 -7.30
CA LYS A 125 12.41 0.22 -8.67
C LYS A 125 11.42 -0.57 -9.50
N LYS A 126 11.41 -1.90 -9.38
CA LYS A 126 10.40 -2.75 -10.04
C LYS A 126 9.00 -2.47 -9.54
N ALA A 127 8.83 -2.26 -8.23
CA ALA A 127 7.52 -1.94 -7.65
C ALA A 127 7.01 -0.60 -8.18
N LEU A 128 7.85 0.45 -8.19
CA LEU A 128 7.49 1.77 -8.73
C LEU A 128 7.15 1.70 -10.22
N LYS A 129 7.89 0.90 -11.00
CA LYS A 129 7.58 0.67 -12.41
C LYS A 129 6.19 0.07 -12.58
N LYS A 130 5.85 -0.98 -11.82
CA LYS A 130 4.52 -1.59 -11.85
C LYS A 130 3.40 -0.60 -11.52
N LEU A 131 3.56 0.20 -10.46
CA LEU A 131 2.57 1.21 -10.10
C LEU A 131 2.37 2.22 -11.23
N ASN A 132 3.46 2.70 -11.82
CA ASN A 132 3.42 3.67 -12.91
C ASN A 132 2.78 3.10 -14.18
N GLU A 133 3.09 1.84 -14.52
CA GLU A 133 2.51 1.15 -15.69
C GLU A 133 1.01 0.88 -15.54
N LYS A 134 0.52 0.71 -14.32
CA LYS A 134 -0.91 0.46 -14.04
C LYS A 134 -1.73 1.73 -13.84
N ALA A 135 -1.10 2.89 -13.70
CA ALA A 135 -1.78 4.15 -13.50
C ALA A 135 -2.02 4.88 -14.82
N ASN A 136 -3.27 5.18 -15.12
CA ASN A 136 -3.62 6.03 -16.28
C ASN A 136 -3.40 7.51 -15.99
N LYS A 137 -3.57 7.96 -14.72
CA LYS A 137 -3.54 9.39 -14.38
C LYS A 137 -2.68 9.71 -13.16
N ARG A 138 -2.85 9.02 -12.02
CA ARG A 138 -2.25 9.40 -10.74
C ARG A 138 -1.76 8.19 -9.95
N VAL A 139 -0.63 8.36 -9.27
CA VAL A 139 -0.12 7.38 -8.29
C VAL A 139 0.04 8.07 -6.94
N TYR A 140 -0.47 7.46 -5.88
CA TYR A 140 -0.31 7.92 -4.51
C TYR A 140 0.42 6.87 -3.70
N ILE A 141 1.53 7.26 -3.09
CA ILE A 141 2.35 6.36 -2.29
C ILE A 141 2.55 6.96 -0.91
N THR A 142 2.41 6.16 0.14
CA THR A 142 2.89 6.55 1.45
C THR A 142 4.03 5.65 1.91
N THR A 143 5.03 6.28 2.49
CA THR A 143 6.20 5.61 3.04
C THR A 143 6.60 6.22 4.37
N LYS A 144 7.55 5.61 5.03
CA LYS A 144 8.02 6.06 6.35
C LYS A 144 8.94 7.26 6.21
N VAL A 145 8.84 8.16 7.17
CA VAL A 145 9.84 9.19 7.43
C VAL A 145 10.77 8.67 8.53
N GLY A 146 12.07 8.66 8.26
CA GLY A 146 13.09 8.06 9.13
C GLY A 146 13.19 6.55 9.03
N GLY A 147 14.33 6.02 9.43
CA GLY A 147 14.65 4.59 9.27
C GLY A 147 14.05 3.66 10.32
N SER A 148 13.47 4.19 11.40
CA SER A 148 12.91 3.43 12.52
C SER A 148 11.63 4.09 13.03
N PHE A 149 10.69 3.26 13.56
CA PHE A 149 9.54 3.75 14.33
C PHE A 149 9.86 4.00 15.80
N ILE A 150 11.02 3.52 16.26
CA ILE A 150 11.46 3.65 17.64
C ILE A 150 12.50 4.76 17.66
N ASP A 151 12.35 5.67 18.62
CA ASP A 151 13.29 6.74 18.83
C ASP A 151 14.71 6.20 19.07
N LYS A 152 15.70 6.93 18.55
CA LYS A 152 17.12 6.54 18.69
C LYS A 152 17.58 6.46 20.14
N GLU A 153 17.06 7.34 21.00
CA GLU A 153 17.38 7.34 22.43
C GLU A 153 16.84 6.09 23.11
N ILE A 154 15.60 5.68 22.78
CA ILE A 154 15.01 4.44 23.29
C ILE A 154 15.83 3.23 22.80
N LEU A 155 16.24 3.22 21.53
CA LEU A 155 17.08 2.14 20.99
C LEU A 155 18.42 2.04 21.71
N ALA A 156 19.05 3.17 22.02
CA ALA A 156 20.29 3.22 22.78
C ALA A 156 20.11 2.65 24.19
N GLN A 157 19.03 3.00 24.88
CA GLN A 157 18.73 2.49 26.22
C GLN A 157 18.51 0.99 26.27
N ILE A 158 17.83 0.42 25.25
CA ILE A 158 17.59 -1.04 25.18
C ILE A 158 18.76 -1.79 24.52
N LYS A 159 19.88 -1.10 24.21
CA LYS A 159 21.09 -1.65 23.58
C LYS A 159 20.78 -2.43 22.29
N ARG A 160 19.85 -1.93 21.47
CA ARG A 160 19.50 -2.52 20.19
C ARG A 160 19.93 -1.62 19.05
N ASP A 161 20.84 -2.11 18.21
CA ASP A 161 21.12 -1.51 16.92
C ASP A 161 20.08 -2.00 15.89
N ILE A 162 19.28 -1.06 15.40
CA ILE A 162 18.41 -1.32 14.27
C ILE A 162 19.04 -0.69 13.03
N ILE A 163 19.35 -1.53 12.05
CA ILE A 163 19.82 -1.04 10.74
C ILE A 163 18.71 -0.17 10.15
N PRO A 164 18.95 1.14 9.91
CA PRO A 164 17.96 2.03 9.35
C PRO A 164 17.45 1.50 8.00
N ARG A 165 16.15 1.43 7.84
CA ARG A 165 15.54 1.07 6.56
C ARG A 165 15.57 2.27 5.63
N PRO A 166 15.63 2.05 4.30
CA PRO A 166 15.43 3.12 3.34
C PRO A 166 14.12 3.87 3.63
N ASP A 167 14.20 5.18 3.71
CA ASP A 167 13.07 6.07 3.96
C ASP A 167 12.54 6.71 2.66
N TYR A 168 11.69 7.72 2.81
CA TYR A 168 11.09 8.43 1.69
C TYR A 168 12.12 9.07 0.72
N ILE A 169 13.30 9.49 1.20
CA ILE A 169 14.35 10.10 0.36
C ILE A 169 14.85 9.09 -0.66
N TYR A 170 15.04 7.83 -0.23
CA TYR A 170 15.44 6.77 -1.14
C TYR A 170 14.39 6.51 -2.24
N LEU A 171 13.12 6.55 -1.86
CA LEU A 171 12.01 6.41 -2.81
C LEU A 171 11.97 7.57 -3.79
N LEU A 172 12.08 8.81 -3.32
CA LEU A 172 12.12 10.01 -4.16
C LEU A 172 13.29 9.99 -5.14
N ASN A 173 14.49 9.66 -4.66
CA ASN A 173 15.67 9.55 -5.52
C ASN A 173 15.48 8.45 -6.58
N THR A 174 14.85 7.33 -6.23
CA THR A 174 14.55 6.27 -7.19
C THR A 174 13.57 6.77 -8.26
N LEU A 175 12.50 7.46 -7.88
CA LEU A 175 11.55 8.08 -8.83
C LEU A 175 12.27 9.08 -9.75
N HIS A 176 13.13 9.94 -9.19
CA HIS A 176 13.90 10.91 -9.96
C HIS A 176 14.78 10.23 -11.00
N THR A 177 15.47 9.12 -10.66
CA THR A 177 16.28 8.34 -11.61
C THR A 177 15.43 7.66 -12.71
N MET A 178 14.13 7.53 -12.50
CA MET A 178 13.16 7.04 -13.49
C MET A 178 12.53 8.16 -14.32
N GLY A 179 12.94 9.42 -14.11
CA GLY A 179 12.37 10.59 -14.77
C GLY A 179 11.00 11.02 -14.22
N ILE A 180 10.63 10.53 -13.02
CA ILE A 180 9.35 10.83 -12.39
C ILE A 180 9.57 11.85 -11.25
N PHE A 181 8.99 13.03 -11.39
CA PHE A 181 9.08 14.12 -10.41
C PHE A 181 7.84 14.12 -9.51
N ALA A 182 7.95 13.43 -8.38
CA ALA A 182 6.86 13.32 -7.43
C ALA A 182 6.68 14.60 -6.60
N LYS A 183 5.43 14.91 -6.25
CA LYS A 183 5.10 15.93 -5.23
C LYS A 183 5.07 15.25 -3.86
N VAL A 184 5.59 15.92 -2.82
CA VAL A 184 5.63 15.47 -1.43
C VAL A 184 4.77 16.38 -0.56
#